data_2251d9db60ffb6aad878aaa9da09ad03
#
_entry.id   2251d9db60ffb6aad878aaa9da09ad03
#
_cell.length_a   1.000
_cell.length_b   1.000
_cell.length_c   1.000
_cell.angle_alpha   90.00
_cell.angle_beta   90.00
_cell.angle_gamma   90.00
#
_symmetry.space_group_name_H-M   'P 1'
#
loop_
_entity.id
_entity.type
_entity.pdbx_description
1 polymer ?
#
loop_
_entity_poly.entity_id
_entity_poly.type
_entity_poly.pdbx_seq_one_letter_code
_entity_poly.pdbx_strand_id
1 'polypeptide(L)'
;MSSILRTKKIALVDCNSFYVSCERLFNPKIRRKPVVVLSNNDGCIISRSNEAKALGIKMGEPYFKAKDIIIKNKVEVFSSNYSLYGDLSRRVMRTLKRFNAEIEVYSIDEAFLDLSNFPDQDIEKVGKEIRDTVLQWTGIPTSIGIAKTKTLSKIANHIAKKKQSGVTNLIGIDDLDPVLEKVEINDVWGVGRQLTKFYQKHGIYNAKQLKNKSNSWIKKSSNVLSSRTAMELKGCLLYTSPSPRDGLLSRMPS
;
A
#
# COMPACT_ATOMS: atom_id res chain seq x y z
N MET A 1 -28.34 -13.49 -24.05
CA MET A 1 -27.61 -13.72 -22.80
C MET A 1 -27.12 -12.36 -22.30
N SER A 2 -27.78 -11.81 -21.30
CA SER A 2 -27.41 -10.53 -20.69
C SER A 2 -26.04 -10.68 -20.02
N SER A 3 -25.02 -9.96 -20.49
CA SER A 3 -23.75 -9.84 -19.80
C SER A 3 -24.01 -9.06 -18.51
N ILE A 4 -24.17 -9.78 -17.40
CA ILE A 4 -24.16 -9.17 -16.08
C ILE A 4 -22.82 -8.45 -15.98
N LEU A 5 -22.86 -7.12 -16.00
CA LEU A 5 -21.67 -6.28 -15.76
C LEU A 5 -21.15 -6.62 -14.37
N ARG A 6 -20.16 -7.51 -14.32
CA ARG A 6 -19.54 -7.91 -13.05
C ARG A 6 -18.88 -6.69 -12.39
N THR A 7 -19.25 -6.42 -11.15
CA THR A 7 -18.62 -5.37 -10.36
C THR A 7 -17.12 -5.62 -10.29
N LYS A 8 -16.31 -4.64 -10.71
CA LYS A 8 -14.84 -4.75 -10.57
C LYS A 8 -14.45 -4.81 -9.10
N LYS A 9 -13.58 -5.75 -8.75
CA LYS A 9 -13.04 -5.94 -7.40
C LYS A 9 -11.54 -6.01 -7.48
N ILE A 10 -10.90 -4.97 -6.97
CA ILE A 10 -9.43 -4.85 -6.95
C ILE A 10 -8.95 -5.02 -5.52
N ALA A 11 -8.09 -5.99 -5.28
CA ALA A 11 -7.39 -6.15 -4.02
C ALA A 11 -5.98 -5.59 -4.14
N LEU A 12 -5.58 -4.70 -3.24
CA LEU A 12 -4.18 -4.37 -3.01
C LEU A 12 -3.63 -5.28 -1.93
N VAL A 13 -2.60 -6.04 -2.24
CA VAL A 13 -1.77 -6.77 -1.29
C VAL A 13 -0.49 -5.99 -1.06
N ASP A 14 -0.20 -5.65 0.19
CA ASP A 14 0.96 -4.84 0.61
C ASP A 14 1.71 -5.57 1.73
N CYS A 15 3.00 -5.80 1.55
CA CYS A 15 3.86 -6.46 2.53
C CYS A 15 4.21 -5.48 3.66
N ASN A 16 3.81 -5.81 4.88
CA ASN A 16 3.96 -4.95 6.05
C ASN A 16 5.44 -4.75 6.41
N SER A 17 5.91 -3.49 6.40
CA SER A 17 7.30 -3.13 6.69
C SER A 17 8.29 -4.07 6.00
N PHE A 18 8.15 -4.24 4.70
CA PHE A 18 8.71 -5.34 3.89
C PHE A 18 10.16 -5.65 4.19
N TYR A 19 11.08 -4.67 4.09
CA TYR A 19 12.50 -4.92 4.31
C TYR A 19 12.81 -5.38 5.74
N VAL A 20 12.16 -4.79 6.73
CA VAL A 20 12.28 -5.26 8.13
C VAL A 20 11.74 -6.69 8.27
N SER A 21 10.63 -7.02 7.60
CA SER A 21 10.06 -8.36 7.63
C SER A 21 11.00 -9.40 7.00
N CYS A 22 11.71 -9.02 5.93
CA CYS A 22 12.73 -9.86 5.31
C CYS A 22 13.88 -10.15 6.29
N GLU A 23 14.41 -9.13 6.98
CA GLU A 23 15.48 -9.31 7.95
C GLU A 23 15.04 -10.18 9.15
N ARG A 24 13.81 -9.96 9.65
CA ARG A 24 13.23 -10.74 10.74
C ARG A 24 13.01 -12.20 10.43
N LEU A 25 12.77 -12.54 9.15
CA LEU A 25 12.56 -13.92 8.72
C LEU A 25 13.78 -14.80 9.01
N PHE A 26 14.97 -14.28 8.75
CA PHE A 26 16.23 -15.00 8.93
C PHE A 26 16.93 -14.72 10.27
N ASN A 27 16.44 -13.74 11.04
CA ASN A 27 16.95 -13.41 12.36
C ASN A 27 15.85 -13.36 13.41
N PRO A 28 15.47 -14.52 14.01
CA PRO A 28 14.43 -14.57 15.03
C PRO A 28 14.69 -13.71 16.27
N LYS A 29 15.97 -13.41 16.57
CA LYS A 29 16.38 -12.61 17.75
C LYS A 29 15.89 -11.16 17.71
N ILE A 30 15.54 -10.64 16.50
CA ILE A 30 15.07 -9.28 16.31
C ILE A 30 13.55 -9.16 16.12
N ARG A 31 12.79 -10.26 16.24
CA ARG A 31 11.33 -10.28 15.99
C ARG A 31 10.55 -9.26 16.81
N ARG A 32 10.93 -9.02 18.05
CA ARG A 32 10.26 -8.11 19.00
C ARG A 32 11.05 -6.84 19.30
N LYS A 33 12.16 -6.63 18.60
CA LYS A 33 12.98 -5.44 18.78
C LYS A 33 12.57 -4.33 17.80
N PRO A 34 12.82 -3.05 18.14
CA PRO A 34 12.74 -1.98 17.17
C PRO A 34 13.84 -2.19 16.10
N VAL A 35 13.45 -2.16 14.83
CA VAL A 35 14.33 -2.40 13.68
C VAL A 35 14.12 -1.33 12.63
N VAL A 36 15.19 -0.87 12.03
CA VAL A 36 15.18 -0.01 10.84
C VAL A 36 16.07 -0.59 9.76
N VAL A 37 15.72 -0.34 8.48
CA VAL A 37 16.56 -0.64 7.33
C VAL A 37 16.90 0.67 6.64
N LEU A 38 18.16 0.85 6.30
CA LEU A 38 18.68 2.05 5.65
C LEU A 38 18.67 1.91 4.13
N SER A 39 18.73 3.03 3.43
CA SER A 39 18.90 3.10 1.97
C SER A 39 20.27 2.54 1.54
N ASN A 40 20.46 2.33 0.23
CA ASN A 40 21.68 1.73 -0.34
C ASN A 40 23.00 2.43 0.08
N ASN A 41 22.94 3.72 0.40
CA ASN A 41 24.09 4.51 0.87
C ASN A 41 24.06 4.76 2.39
N ASP A 42 23.24 4.03 3.14
CA ASP A 42 22.99 4.16 4.57
C ASP A 42 22.56 5.58 5.03
N GLY A 43 22.13 6.41 4.08
CA GLY A 43 21.81 7.81 4.35
C GLY A 43 20.45 8.03 5.02
N CYS A 44 19.43 7.26 4.63
CA CYS A 44 18.04 7.47 5.06
C CYS A 44 17.36 6.16 5.47
N ILE A 45 16.40 6.26 6.38
CA ILE A 45 15.60 5.13 6.85
C ILE A 45 14.48 4.85 5.84
N ILE A 46 14.50 3.67 5.20
CA ILE A 46 13.54 3.27 4.17
C ILE A 46 12.56 2.17 4.60
N SER A 47 12.80 1.53 5.75
CA SER A 47 11.83 0.62 6.38
C SER A 47 11.96 0.66 7.89
N ARG A 48 10.84 0.49 8.60
CA ARG A 48 10.77 0.56 10.06
C ARG A 48 9.79 -0.47 10.59
N SER A 49 10.17 -1.14 11.67
CA SER A 49 9.24 -1.97 12.43
C SER A 49 8.19 -1.11 13.17
N ASN A 50 7.12 -1.74 13.64
CA ASN A 50 6.10 -1.01 14.41
C ASN A 50 6.67 -0.46 15.72
N GLU A 51 7.59 -1.18 16.35
CA GLU A 51 8.31 -0.74 17.53
C GLU A 51 9.16 0.51 17.25
N ALA A 52 9.85 0.55 16.09
CA ALA A 52 10.63 1.72 15.68
C ALA A 52 9.72 2.92 15.33
N LYS A 53 8.53 2.66 14.73
CA LYS A 53 7.53 3.72 14.49
C LYS A 53 7.01 4.31 15.81
N ALA A 54 6.78 3.47 16.84
CA ALA A 54 6.33 3.91 18.16
C ALA A 54 7.36 4.79 18.89
N LEU A 55 8.66 4.66 18.57
CA LEU A 55 9.73 5.53 19.05
C LEU A 55 9.78 6.90 18.33
N GLY A 56 8.89 7.14 17.36
CA GLY A 56 8.83 8.40 16.63
C GLY A 56 9.77 8.49 15.42
N ILE A 57 10.51 7.42 15.09
CA ILE A 57 11.38 7.38 13.90
C ILE A 57 10.53 7.53 12.62
N LYS A 58 10.87 8.46 11.72
CA LYS A 58 10.08 8.79 10.52
C LYS A 58 10.59 8.08 9.27
N MET A 59 9.70 7.81 8.30
CA MET A 59 10.07 7.30 6.99
C MET A 59 10.83 8.37 6.21
N GLY A 60 11.94 7.96 5.54
CA GLY A 60 12.80 8.88 4.80
C GLY A 60 13.64 9.79 5.70
N GLU A 61 13.63 9.58 7.01
CA GLU A 61 14.46 10.36 7.93
C GLU A 61 15.93 10.06 7.69
N PRO A 62 16.80 11.09 7.61
CA PRO A 62 18.23 10.88 7.57
C PRO A 62 18.71 10.14 8.82
N TYR A 63 19.54 9.09 8.65
CA TYR A 63 20.02 8.26 9.75
C TYR A 63 20.69 9.08 10.85
N PHE A 64 21.51 10.07 10.48
CA PHE A 64 22.22 10.90 11.46
C PHE A 64 21.26 11.70 12.39
N LYS A 65 20.06 12.04 11.93
CA LYS A 65 19.04 12.74 12.75
C LYS A 65 18.33 11.79 13.72
N ALA A 66 18.18 10.53 13.35
CA ALA A 66 17.58 9.51 14.21
C ALA A 66 18.59 8.82 15.16
N LYS A 67 19.89 9.11 15.03
CA LYS A 67 20.99 8.39 15.70
C LYS A 67 20.83 8.34 17.23
N ASP A 68 20.46 9.43 17.85
CA ASP A 68 20.30 9.49 19.32
C ASP A 68 19.15 8.60 19.81
N ILE A 69 18.01 8.61 19.08
CA ILE A 69 16.86 7.74 19.38
C ILE A 69 17.25 6.28 19.17
N ILE A 70 18.00 5.98 18.10
CA ILE A 70 18.45 4.63 17.75
C ILE A 70 19.38 4.07 18.84
N ILE A 71 20.37 4.83 19.27
CA ILE A 71 21.33 4.40 20.31
C ILE A 71 20.62 4.23 21.66
N LYS A 72 19.85 5.24 22.09
CA LYS A 72 19.13 5.23 23.37
C LYS A 72 18.19 4.03 23.52
N ASN A 73 17.50 3.64 22.43
CA ASN A 73 16.49 2.58 22.45
C ASN A 73 17.00 1.25 21.89
N LYS A 74 18.31 1.11 21.65
CA LYS A 74 18.94 -0.12 21.13
C LYS A 74 18.21 -0.63 19.88
N VAL A 75 17.90 0.28 18.94
CA VAL A 75 17.26 -0.06 17.68
C VAL A 75 18.24 -0.83 16.80
N GLU A 76 17.84 -1.97 16.30
CA GLU A 76 18.65 -2.74 15.35
C GLU A 76 18.63 -2.05 13.97
N VAL A 77 19.81 -1.89 13.39
CA VAL A 77 20.00 -1.16 12.12
C VAL A 77 20.59 -2.11 11.08
N PHE A 78 19.97 -2.16 9.91
CA PHE A 78 20.42 -2.94 8.77
C PHE A 78 20.64 -2.05 7.54
N SER A 79 21.70 -2.30 6.82
CA SER A 79 21.88 -1.80 5.47
C SER A 79 20.97 -2.57 4.50
N SER A 80 20.65 -1.99 3.35
CA SER A 80 19.80 -2.64 2.35
C SER A 80 20.43 -3.92 1.80
N ASN A 81 19.68 -5.02 1.82
CA ASN A 81 20.03 -6.28 1.15
C ASN A 81 19.05 -6.54 -0.01
N TYR A 82 19.26 -5.85 -1.14
CA TYR A 82 18.33 -5.94 -2.27
C TYR A 82 18.24 -7.33 -2.90
N SER A 83 19.28 -8.15 -2.82
CA SER A 83 19.24 -9.54 -3.28
C SER A 83 18.24 -10.36 -2.45
N LEU A 84 18.29 -10.25 -1.13
CA LEU A 84 17.33 -10.87 -0.21
C LEU A 84 15.90 -10.36 -0.46
N TYR A 85 15.73 -9.03 -0.57
CA TYR A 85 14.40 -8.43 -0.74
C TYR A 85 13.79 -8.79 -2.10
N GLY A 86 14.59 -8.81 -3.15
CA GLY A 86 14.17 -9.26 -4.48
C GLY A 86 13.76 -10.73 -4.52
N ASP A 87 14.46 -11.61 -3.80
CA ASP A 87 14.08 -13.03 -3.71
C ASP A 87 12.74 -13.21 -2.99
N LEU A 88 12.58 -12.60 -1.81
CA LEU A 88 11.34 -12.69 -1.05
C LEU A 88 10.15 -12.05 -1.79
N SER A 89 10.36 -10.93 -2.47
CA SER A 89 9.35 -10.33 -3.34
C SER A 89 8.89 -11.33 -4.42
N ARG A 90 9.82 -11.97 -5.14
CA ARG A 90 9.47 -13.00 -6.14
C ARG A 90 8.68 -14.16 -5.53
N ARG A 91 9.00 -14.60 -4.32
CA ARG A 91 8.24 -15.66 -3.61
C ARG A 91 6.83 -15.21 -3.30
N VAL A 92 6.64 -13.99 -2.77
CA VAL A 92 5.31 -13.41 -2.53
C VAL A 92 4.52 -13.35 -3.85
N MET A 93 5.07 -12.76 -4.92
CA MET A 93 4.38 -12.63 -6.20
C MET A 93 4.02 -13.99 -6.82
N ARG A 94 4.90 -15.01 -6.68
CA ARG A 94 4.60 -16.39 -7.11
C ARG A 94 3.45 -17.01 -6.31
N THR A 95 3.40 -16.75 -5.00
CA THR A 95 2.30 -17.21 -4.14
C THR A 95 0.98 -16.58 -4.58
N LEU A 96 0.96 -15.27 -4.84
CA LEU A 96 -0.24 -14.56 -5.29
C LEU A 96 -0.77 -15.08 -6.64
N LYS A 97 0.11 -15.48 -7.57
CA LYS A 97 -0.30 -16.06 -8.87
C LYS A 97 -1.15 -17.32 -8.77
N ARG A 98 -1.15 -18.01 -7.63
CA ARG A 98 -1.95 -19.24 -7.43
C ARG A 98 -3.44 -19.00 -7.21
N PHE A 99 -3.85 -17.79 -6.94
CA PHE A 99 -5.25 -17.44 -6.67
C PHE A 99 -6.09 -17.21 -7.94
N ASN A 100 -5.60 -17.62 -9.13
CA ASN A 100 -6.34 -17.49 -10.41
C ASN A 100 -6.89 -16.07 -10.67
N ALA A 101 -6.16 -15.06 -10.19
CA ALA A 101 -6.46 -13.65 -10.38
C ALA A 101 -5.44 -13.01 -11.33
N GLU A 102 -5.86 -12.05 -12.13
CA GLU A 102 -4.90 -11.19 -12.85
C GLU A 102 -4.13 -10.37 -11.84
N ILE A 103 -2.80 -10.37 -11.99
CA ILE A 103 -1.88 -9.67 -11.07
C ILE A 103 -1.16 -8.57 -11.81
N GLU A 104 -1.20 -7.38 -11.23
CA GLU A 104 -0.34 -6.26 -11.59
C GLU A 104 0.64 -6.00 -10.45
N VAL A 105 1.91 -6.32 -10.66
CA VAL A 105 2.97 -6.02 -9.71
C VAL A 105 3.24 -4.51 -9.76
N TYR A 106 2.95 -3.81 -8.67
CA TYR A 106 3.06 -2.35 -8.60
C TYR A 106 4.43 -1.90 -8.06
N SER A 107 4.96 -2.63 -7.09
CA SER A 107 6.29 -2.40 -6.49
C SER A 107 6.90 -3.71 -5.99
N ILE A 108 8.07 -3.64 -5.35
CA ILE A 108 8.74 -4.79 -4.75
C ILE A 108 7.90 -5.43 -3.63
N ASP A 109 7.01 -4.66 -3.00
CA ASP A 109 6.23 -5.05 -1.82
C ASP A 109 4.71 -4.92 -2.01
N GLU A 110 4.24 -4.45 -3.18
CA GLU A 110 2.82 -4.24 -3.47
C GLU A 110 2.40 -4.87 -4.80
N ALA A 111 1.21 -5.49 -4.82
CA ALA A 111 0.57 -5.97 -6.03
C ALA A 111 -0.94 -5.76 -5.99
N PHE A 112 -1.53 -5.43 -7.14
CA PHE A 112 -2.97 -5.44 -7.34
C PHE A 112 -3.42 -6.78 -7.93
N LEU A 113 -4.50 -7.33 -7.39
CA LEU A 113 -5.16 -8.52 -7.90
C LEU A 113 -6.57 -8.18 -8.34
N ASP A 114 -6.97 -8.70 -9.49
CA ASP A 114 -8.36 -8.65 -9.95
C ASP A 114 -9.15 -9.84 -9.38
N LEU A 115 -9.98 -9.57 -8.40
CA LEU A 115 -10.84 -10.55 -7.75
C LEU A 115 -12.29 -10.53 -8.29
N SER A 116 -12.53 -9.94 -9.47
CA SER A 116 -13.88 -9.79 -10.05
C SER A 116 -14.56 -11.13 -10.33
N ASN A 117 -13.80 -12.22 -10.43
CA ASN A 117 -14.34 -13.57 -10.65
C ASN A 117 -14.88 -14.22 -9.37
N PHE A 118 -14.56 -13.69 -8.19
CA PHE A 118 -15.04 -14.23 -6.92
C PHE A 118 -16.41 -13.61 -6.55
N PRO A 119 -17.34 -14.36 -5.90
CA PRO A 119 -18.59 -13.82 -5.40
C PRO A 119 -18.37 -12.71 -4.35
N ASP A 120 -19.29 -11.75 -4.27
CA ASP A 120 -19.17 -10.62 -3.32
C ASP A 120 -19.18 -11.08 -1.87
N GLN A 121 -20.00 -12.08 -1.54
CA GLN A 121 -20.10 -12.65 -0.20
C GLN A 121 -18.83 -13.33 0.29
N ASP A 122 -18.00 -13.83 -0.62
CA ASP A 122 -16.79 -14.59 -0.30
C ASP A 122 -15.52 -13.70 -0.31
N ILE A 123 -15.64 -12.47 -0.79
CA ILE A 123 -14.48 -11.64 -1.12
C ILE A 123 -13.58 -11.31 0.09
N GLU A 124 -14.17 -11.13 1.27
CA GLU A 124 -13.39 -10.93 2.50
C GLU A 124 -12.68 -12.20 2.94
N LYS A 125 -13.33 -13.36 2.79
CA LYS A 125 -12.76 -14.68 3.06
C LYS A 125 -11.57 -14.94 2.14
N VAL A 126 -11.72 -14.65 0.84
CA VAL A 126 -10.64 -14.75 -0.15
C VAL A 126 -9.47 -13.85 0.26
N GLY A 127 -9.73 -12.61 0.69
CA GLY A 127 -8.69 -11.71 1.19
C GLY A 127 -7.93 -12.31 2.39
N LYS A 128 -8.63 -12.92 3.35
CA LYS A 128 -7.99 -13.58 4.50
C LYS A 128 -7.17 -14.78 4.06
N GLU A 129 -7.68 -15.60 3.14
CA GLU A 129 -6.97 -16.76 2.59
C GLU A 129 -5.68 -16.34 1.87
N ILE A 130 -5.72 -15.29 1.05
CA ILE A 130 -4.52 -14.72 0.39
C ILE A 130 -3.50 -14.31 1.46
N ARG A 131 -3.91 -13.54 2.47
CA ARG A 131 -3.02 -13.07 3.55
C ARG A 131 -2.35 -14.24 4.28
N ASP A 132 -3.15 -15.22 4.68
CA ASP A 132 -2.69 -16.35 5.50
C ASP A 132 -1.77 -17.27 4.67
N THR A 133 -2.10 -17.50 3.39
CA THR A 133 -1.26 -18.28 2.47
C THR A 133 0.09 -17.59 2.23
N VAL A 134 0.10 -16.27 2.00
CA VAL A 134 1.36 -15.52 1.83
C VAL A 134 2.20 -15.61 3.09
N LEU A 135 1.60 -15.41 4.27
CA LEU A 135 2.32 -15.52 5.53
C LEU A 135 2.88 -16.94 5.75
N GLN A 136 2.07 -17.97 5.53
CA GLN A 136 2.46 -19.37 5.72
C GLN A 136 3.61 -19.79 4.81
N TRP A 137 3.59 -19.37 3.52
CA TRP A 137 4.54 -19.85 2.54
C TRP A 137 5.80 -19.01 2.41
N THR A 138 5.73 -17.74 2.78
CA THR A 138 6.85 -16.80 2.64
C THR A 138 7.36 -16.26 3.96
N GLY A 139 6.58 -16.37 5.04
CA GLY A 139 6.87 -15.74 6.32
C GLY A 139 6.68 -14.21 6.33
N ILE A 140 6.22 -13.61 5.22
CA ILE A 140 6.03 -12.17 5.08
C ILE A 140 4.59 -11.79 5.45
N PRO A 141 4.36 -10.95 6.48
CA PRO A 141 3.04 -10.49 6.84
C PRO A 141 2.55 -9.46 5.82
N THR A 142 1.28 -9.59 5.40
CA THR A 142 0.65 -8.69 4.45
C THR A 142 -0.62 -8.07 5.00
N SER A 143 -1.00 -6.91 4.45
CA SER A 143 -2.31 -6.30 4.63
C SER A 143 -3.01 -6.21 3.28
N ILE A 144 -4.34 -6.41 3.28
CA ILE A 144 -5.12 -6.47 2.05
C ILE A 144 -6.29 -5.48 2.11
N GLY A 145 -6.36 -4.62 1.10
CA GLY A 145 -7.49 -3.70 0.91
C GLY A 145 -8.23 -4.03 -0.39
N ILE A 146 -9.55 -4.24 -0.31
CA ILE A 146 -10.39 -4.64 -1.44
C ILE A 146 -11.42 -3.56 -1.71
N ALA A 147 -11.51 -3.08 -2.96
CA ALA A 147 -12.47 -2.06 -3.37
C ALA A 147 -12.71 -2.07 -4.89
N LYS A 148 -13.59 -1.19 -5.38
CA LYS A 148 -13.94 -1.08 -6.81
C LYS A 148 -12.82 -0.46 -7.66
N THR A 149 -11.93 0.36 -7.09
CA THR A 149 -10.83 1.05 -7.80
C THR A 149 -9.52 0.91 -7.05
N LYS A 150 -8.39 1.14 -7.73
CA LYS A 150 -7.05 1.06 -7.13
C LYS A 150 -6.88 2.07 -5.98
N THR A 151 -7.34 3.30 -6.14
CA THR A 151 -7.27 4.33 -5.08
C THR A 151 -8.09 3.91 -3.85
N LEU A 152 -9.30 3.39 -4.04
CA LEU A 152 -10.11 2.88 -2.94
C LEU A 152 -9.49 1.64 -2.28
N SER A 153 -8.83 0.76 -3.06
CA SER A 153 -8.11 -0.40 -2.52
C SER A 153 -6.92 0.03 -1.64
N LYS A 154 -6.22 1.11 -2.02
CA LYS A 154 -5.15 1.68 -1.16
C LYS A 154 -5.70 2.27 0.12
N ILE A 155 -6.86 2.92 0.09
CA ILE A 155 -7.56 3.39 1.29
C ILE A 155 -7.98 2.20 2.18
N ALA A 156 -8.59 1.17 1.57
CA ALA A 156 -8.94 -0.04 2.30
C ALA A 156 -7.71 -0.71 2.94
N ASN A 157 -6.57 -0.74 2.24
CA ASN A 157 -5.31 -1.27 2.76
C ASN A 157 -4.75 -0.42 3.92
N HIS A 158 -4.81 0.91 3.82
CA HIS A 158 -4.44 1.80 4.92
C HIS A 158 -5.24 1.50 6.19
N ILE A 159 -6.54 1.21 6.05
CA ILE A 159 -7.41 0.81 7.16
C ILE A 159 -7.04 -0.59 7.65
N ALA A 160 -6.80 -1.54 6.73
CA ALA A 160 -6.43 -2.91 7.05
C ALA A 160 -5.16 -3.00 7.92
N LYS A 161 -4.17 -2.14 7.68
CA LYS A 161 -2.93 -2.06 8.47
C LYS A 161 -3.15 -1.73 9.96
N LYS A 162 -4.32 -1.14 10.29
CA LYS A 162 -4.71 -0.80 11.68
C LYS A 162 -5.63 -1.85 12.31
N LYS A 163 -6.14 -2.80 11.52
CA LYS A 163 -7.03 -3.87 11.99
C LYS A 163 -6.25 -5.15 12.29
N GLN A 164 -6.65 -5.85 13.34
CA GLN A 164 -6.08 -7.17 13.67
C GLN A 164 -6.25 -8.20 12.54
N SER A 165 -7.39 -8.13 11.82
CA SER A 165 -7.66 -9.01 10.68
C SER A 165 -6.69 -8.80 9.52
N GLY A 166 -6.06 -7.63 9.39
CA GLY A 166 -5.20 -7.27 8.27
C GLY A 166 -5.91 -7.20 6.91
N VAL A 167 -7.24 -7.29 6.90
CA VAL A 167 -8.07 -7.23 5.69
C VAL A 167 -9.17 -6.20 5.85
N THR A 168 -9.42 -5.42 4.82
CA THR A 168 -10.58 -4.51 4.76
C THR A 168 -11.22 -4.62 3.38
N ASN A 169 -12.52 -4.90 3.39
CA ASN A 169 -13.35 -4.93 2.18
C ASN A 169 -14.28 -3.71 2.16
N LEU A 170 -14.30 -2.99 1.04
CA LEU A 170 -15.20 -1.87 0.75
C LEU A 170 -16.21 -2.20 -0.35
N ILE A 171 -16.23 -3.45 -0.85
CA ILE A 171 -17.26 -3.91 -1.80
C ILE A 171 -18.58 -4.08 -1.06
N GLY A 172 -19.68 -3.66 -1.68
CA GLY A 172 -21.03 -3.74 -1.09
C GLY A 172 -21.35 -2.62 -0.11
N ILE A 173 -20.44 -1.68 0.13
CA ILE A 173 -20.73 -0.47 0.91
C ILE A 173 -21.27 0.59 -0.04
N ASP A 174 -22.54 0.95 0.10
CA ASP A 174 -23.21 1.94 -0.76
C ASP A 174 -22.70 3.36 -0.52
N ASP A 175 -22.52 3.73 0.74
CA ASP A 175 -21.97 5.04 1.10
C ASP A 175 -20.57 4.91 1.74
N LEU A 176 -19.56 5.32 0.99
CA LEU A 176 -18.17 5.38 1.43
C LEU A 176 -17.79 6.69 2.14
N ASP A 177 -18.68 7.68 2.18
CA ASP A 177 -18.37 8.99 2.75
C ASP A 177 -17.88 8.92 4.21
N PRO A 178 -18.49 8.11 5.11
CA PRO A 178 -18.01 7.99 6.49
C PRO A 178 -16.60 7.38 6.60
N VAL A 179 -16.22 6.54 5.62
CA VAL A 179 -14.88 5.95 5.53
C VAL A 179 -13.89 7.00 5.02
N LEU A 180 -14.23 7.69 3.93
CA LEU A 180 -13.37 8.68 3.27
C LEU A 180 -13.14 9.93 4.12
N GLU A 181 -14.08 10.28 4.98
CA GLU A 181 -13.98 11.42 5.92
C GLU A 181 -12.84 11.23 6.94
N LYS A 182 -12.57 9.97 7.32
CA LYS A 182 -11.50 9.61 8.27
C LYS A 182 -10.12 9.47 7.62
N VAL A 183 -10.02 9.59 6.30
CA VAL A 183 -8.76 9.48 5.56
C VAL A 183 -8.22 10.86 5.27
N GLU A 184 -7.10 11.22 5.89
CA GLU A 184 -6.45 12.51 5.66
C GLU A 184 -6.00 12.66 4.20
N ILE A 185 -6.01 13.88 3.70
CA ILE A 185 -5.69 14.17 2.30
C ILE A 185 -4.28 13.74 1.89
N ASN A 186 -3.32 13.78 2.82
CA ASN A 186 -1.94 13.33 2.61
C ASN A 186 -1.80 11.79 2.53
N ASP A 187 -2.81 11.03 3.00
CA ASP A 187 -2.85 9.58 2.93
C ASP A 187 -3.53 9.08 1.64
N VAL A 188 -4.08 9.99 0.84
CA VAL A 188 -4.69 9.66 -0.45
C VAL A 188 -3.59 9.41 -1.49
N TRP A 189 -3.70 8.28 -2.20
CA TRP A 189 -2.74 7.89 -3.22
C TRP A 189 -2.59 8.96 -4.31
N GLY A 190 -1.34 9.30 -4.62
CA GLY A 190 -1.00 10.35 -5.58
C GLY A 190 -0.98 11.77 -5.00
N VAL A 191 -1.33 11.94 -3.71
CA VAL A 191 -1.27 13.23 -3.03
C VAL A 191 0.05 13.35 -2.26
N GLY A 192 1.05 13.96 -2.88
CA GLY A 192 2.33 14.27 -2.24
C GLY A 192 2.30 15.59 -1.45
N ARG A 193 3.41 15.93 -0.79
CA ARG A 193 3.53 17.12 0.09
C ARG A 193 3.04 18.42 -0.55
N GLN A 194 3.36 18.67 -1.82
CA GLN A 194 2.94 19.90 -2.51
C GLN A 194 1.43 19.93 -2.74
N LEU A 195 0.85 18.81 -3.20
CA LEU A 195 -0.59 18.69 -3.39
C LEU A 195 -1.36 18.76 -2.05
N THR A 196 -0.81 18.19 -0.99
CA THR A 196 -1.40 18.32 0.37
C THR A 196 -1.53 19.78 0.75
N LYS A 197 -0.43 20.57 0.64
CA LYS A 197 -0.47 22.01 0.95
C LYS A 197 -1.45 22.77 0.07
N PHE A 198 -1.48 22.43 -1.22
CA PHE A 198 -2.41 23.02 -2.18
C PHE A 198 -3.87 22.72 -1.80
N TYR A 199 -4.22 21.47 -1.53
CA TYR A 199 -5.56 21.07 -1.16
C TYR A 199 -6.02 21.70 0.16
N GLN A 200 -5.15 21.74 1.17
CA GLN A 200 -5.44 22.37 2.46
C GLN A 200 -5.73 23.86 2.31
N LYS A 201 -4.99 24.60 1.46
CA LYS A 201 -5.29 26.01 1.14
C LYS A 201 -6.68 26.21 0.51
N HIS A 202 -7.25 25.17 -0.12
CA HIS A 202 -8.56 25.19 -0.74
C HIS A 202 -9.65 24.51 0.13
N GLY A 203 -9.38 24.30 1.42
CA GLY A 203 -10.35 23.72 2.39
C GLY A 203 -10.57 22.22 2.19
N ILE A 204 -9.59 21.50 1.61
CA ILE A 204 -9.68 20.04 1.40
C ILE A 204 -8.67 19.36 2.33
N TYR A 205 -9.17 18.71 3.38
CA TYR A 205 -8.38 18.07 4.43
C TYR A 205 -8.49 16.56 4.44
N ASN A 206 -9.50 15.97 3.76
CA ASN A 206 -9.75 14.54 3.73
C ASN A 206 -10.19 14.05 2.33
N ALA A 207 -10.21 12.73 2.16
CA ALA A 207 -10.56 12.08 0.90
C ALA A 207 -12.01 12.36 0.45
N LYS A 208 -12.98 12.48 1.39
CA LYS A 208 -14.37 12.81 1.09
C LYS A 208 -14.49 14.20 0.46
N GLN A 209 -13.80 15.19 1.02
CA GLN A 209 -13.80 16.55 0.49
C GLN A 209 -13.20 16.62 -0.91
N LEU A 210 -12.14 15.82 -1.18
CA LEU A 210 -11.59 15.70 -2.55
C LEU A 210 -12.57 15.02 -3.50
N LYS A 211 -13.18 13.90 -3.09
CA LYS A 211 -14.24 13.20 -3.84
C LYS A 211 -15.34 14.15 -4.30
N ASN A 212 -15.78 15.05 -3.43
CA ASN A 212 -16.92 15.94 -3.66
C ASN A 212 -16.60 17.19 -4.50
N LYS A 213 -15.31 17.44 -4.85
CA LYS A 213 -14.96 18.52 -5.78
C LYS A 213 -15.43 18.22 -7.20
N SER A 214 -15.82 19.26 -7.92
CA SER A 214 -16.22 19.15 -9.33
C SER A 214 -15.03 18.74 -10.20
N ASN A 215 -15.28 17.96 -11.23
CA ASN A 215 -14.23 17.54 -12.18
C ASN A 215 -13.57 18.73 -12.88
N SER A 216 -14.36 19.81 -13.15
CA SER A 216 -13.83 21.05 -13.72
C SER A 216 -12.86 21.76 -12.80
N TRP A 217 -13.15 21.82 -11.50
CA TRP A 217 -12.24 22.40 -10.51
C TRP A 217 -10.93 21.59 -10.43
N ILE A 218 -11.03 20.27 -10.35
CA ILE A 218 -9.86 19.39 -10.25
C ILE A 218 -8.98 19.51 -11.50
N LYS A 219 -9.57 19.53 -12.72
CA LYS A 219 -8.82 19.70 -13.98
C LYS A 219 -8.11 21.04 -14.07
N LYS A 220 -8.71 22.12 -13.59
CA LYS A 220 -8.11 23.47 -13.59
C LYS A 220 -7.03 23.64 -12.53
N SER A 221 -7.19 22.99 -11.39
CA SER A 221 -6.40 23.23 -10.17
C SER A 221 -5.27 22.22 -9.98
N SER A 222 -5.25 21.11 -10.72
CA SER A 222 -4.30 20.02 -10.50
C SER A 222 -3.95 19.29 -11.81
N ASN A 223 -2.98 18.38 -11.71
CA ASN A 223 -2.53 17.59 -12.85
C ASN A 223 -3.49 16.43 -13.20
N VAL A 224 -3.23 15.77 -14.34
CA VAL A 224 -4.01 14.61 -14.82
C VAL A 224 -4.09 13.48 -13.77
N LEU A 225 -3.03 13.28 -13.00
CA LEU A 225 -2.96 12.23 -11.98
C LEU A 225 -3.96 12.49 -10.84
N SER A 226 -4.03 13.72 -10.36
CA SER A 226 -5.00 14.15 -9.33
C SER A 226 -6.45 14.00 -9.81
N SER A 227 -6.70 14.31 -11.08
CA SER A 227 -8.01 14.11 -11.69
C SER A 227 -8.41 12.62 -11.68
N ARG A 228 -7.48 11.74 -12.03
CA ARG A 228 -7.71 10.28 -11.97
C ARG A 228 -8.00 9.81 -10.55
N THR A 229 -7.19 10.22 -9.57
CA THR A 229 -7.40 9.89 -8.16
C THR A 229 -8.78 10.29 -7.67
N ALA A 230 -9.23 11.52 -7.98
CA ALA A 230 -10.55 11.99 -7.58
C ALA A 230 -11.70 11.23 -8.27
N MET A 231 -11.53 10.82 -9.53
CA MET A 231 -12.52 9.97 -10.22
C MET A 231 -12.56 8.57 -9.61
N GLU A 232 -11.43 7.97 -9.27
CA GLU A 232 -11.39 6.68 -8.60
C GLU A 232 -11.99 6.71 -7.19
N LEU A 233 -11.87 7.82 -6.45
CA LEU A 233 -12.57 8.01 -5.17
C LEU A 233 -14.11 8.01 -5.34
N LYS A 234 -14.60 8.41 -6.51
CA LYS A 234 -16.03 8.33 -6.88
C LYS A 234 -16.46 6.93 -7.34
N GLY A 235 -15.54 5.96 -7.37
CA GLY A 235 -15.79 4.61 -7.87
C GLY A 235 -15.75 4.47 -9.39
N CYS A 236 -15.30 5.51 -10.13
CA CYS A 236 -15.14 5.44 -11.57
C CYS A 236 -13.90 4.60 -11.91
N LEU A 237 -14.09 3.51 -12.64
CA LEU A 237 -12.98 2.70 -13.16
C LEU A 237 -12.26 3.48 -14.25
N LEU A 238 -10.99 3.69 -14.07
CA LEU A 238 -10.11 4.22 -15.09
C LEU A 238 -9.24 3.07 -15.59
N TYR A 239 -9.39 2.71 -16.87
CA TYR A 239 -8.45 1.83 -17.55
C TYR A 239 -7.13 2.60 -17.67
N THR A 240 -6.21 2.37 -16.73
CA THR A 240 -4.88 2.96 -16.81
C THR A 240 -3.99 2.02 -17.60
N SER A 241 -3.36 2.56 -18.66
CA SER A 241 -2.14 1.96 -19.22
C SER A 241 -1.13 1.71 -18.11
N PRO A 242 -0.23 0.71 -18.23
CA PRO A 242 0.79 0.43 -17.24
C PRO A 242 1.53 1.71 -16.84
N SER A 243 1.86 1.82 -15.55
CA SER A 243 2.54 2.99 -14.98
C SER A 243 3.92 3.16 -15.64
N PRO A 244 4.41 4.39 -15.86
CA PRO A 244 5.79 4.61 -16.31
C PRO A 244 6.86 3.99 -15.39
N ARG A 245 6.49 3.59 -14.17
CA ARG A 245 7.37 2.83 -13.24
C ARG A 245 7.55 1.36 -13.65
N ASP A 246 6.67 0.82 -14.50
CA ASP A 246 6.76 -0.58 -14.96
C ASP A 246 8.01 -0.81 -15.85
N GLY A 247 8.53 0.26 -16.47
CA GLY A 247 9.79 0.22 -17.21
C GLY A 247 11.06 0.20 -16.35
N LEU A 248 10.97 0.46 -15.03
CA LEU A 248 12.14 0.46 -14.14
C LEU A 248 12.47 -0.92 -13.59
N LEU A 249 11.51 -1.84 -13.53
CA LEU A 249 11.74 -3.23 -13.12
C LEU A 249 12.50 -4.04 -14.18
N SER A 250 12.49 -3.61 -15.46
CA SER A 250 13.25 -4.24 -16.54
C SER A 250 14.74 -3.80 -16.59
N ARG A 251 15.15 -2.86 -15.76
CA ARG A 251 16.53 -2.33 -15.69
C ARG A 251 17.29 -2.74 -14.43
N MET A 252 16.86 -3.78 -13.72
CA MET A 252 17.71 -4.39 -12.71
C MET A 252 18.79 -5.20 -13.44
N PRO A 253 20.10 -4.91 -13.26
CA PRO A 253 21.16 -5.72 -13.83
C PRO A 253 21.07 -7.14 -13.27
N SER A 254 21.24 -8.10 -14.16
CA SER A 254 21.38 -9.54 -13.91
C SER A 254 22.55 -9.83 -12.99
#